data_d8bbee25d6f763eb5c9d56027c830d2b
#
_entry.id   d8bbee25d6f763eb5c9d56027c830d2b
#
_cell.length_a   1.000
_cell.length_b   1.000
_cell.length_c   1.000
_cell.angle_alpha   90.00
_cell.angle_beta   90.00
_cell.angle_gamma   90.00
#
_symmetry.space_group_name_H-M   'P 1'
#
loop_
_entity.id
_entity.type
_entity.pdbx_description
1 polymer ?
#
loop_
_entity_poly.entity_id
_entity_poly.type
_entity_poly.pdbx_seq_one_letter_code
_entity_poly.pdbx_strand_id
1 'polypeptide(L)'
;LASDFGDVTCVMPGVQFFAAGAIGTGHGIDYYVKDPNQMCVNAVKAQLFVADALLRDDAAAARKIIADYKPQYPSIKAYLDAIDALTLDKDAVRYDEKGNAIVDFQN
;
A
#
# COMPACT_ATOMS: atom_id res chain seq x y z
N LEU A 1 2.22 -3.74 9.13
CA LEU A 1 2.89 -2.73 8.34
C LEU A 1 1.84 -1.93 7.58
N ALA A 2 1.82 -0.61 7.75
CA ALA A 2 1.02 0.28 6.92
C ALA A 2 1.75 0.45 5.57
N SER A 3 1.04 0.31 4.47
CA SER A 3 1.53 0.58 3.13
C SER A 3 0.35 0.90 2.22
N ASP A 4 0.60 1.59 1.13
CA ASP A 4 -0.40 1.92 0.10
C ASP A 4 -1.05 0.67 -0.52
N PHE A 5 -0.43 -0.50 -0.34
CA PHE A 5 -1.03 -1.77 -0.73
C PHE A 5 -2.29 -2.10 0.08
N GLY A 6 -2.43 -1.55 1.29
CA GLY A 6 -3.65 -1.62 2.08
C GLY A 6 -4.86 -1.06 1.34
N ASP A 7 -4.67 0.06 0.65
CA ASP A 7 -5.73 0.72 -0.14
C ASP A 7 -6.22 -0.19 -1.28
N VAL A 8 -5.29 -0.84 -1.98
CA VAL A 8 -5.62 -1.83 -3.02
C VAL A 8 -6.42 -2.98 -2.43
N THR A 9 -6.00 -3.50 -1.27
CA THR A 9 -6.68 -4.64 -0.64
C THR A 9 -8.02 -4.30 0.01
N CYS A 10 -8.40 -3.03 0.10
CA CYS A 10 -9.75 -2.63 0.49
C CYS A 10 -10.80 -2.90 -0.60
N VAL A 11 -10.40 -3.02 -1.87
CA VAL A 11 -11.31 -3.12 -3.02
C VAL A 11 -11.07 -4.36 -3.89
N MET A 12 -9.91 -5.02 -3.77
CA MET A 12 -9.58 -6.23 -4.51
C MET A 12 -8.64 -7.15 -3.72
N PRO A 13 -8.67 -8.47 -3.95
CA PRO A 13 -7.74 -9.38 -3.27
C PRO A 13 -6.31 -9.13 -3.74
N GLY A 14 -5.36 -9.19 -2.79
CA GLY A 14 -3.95 -9.00 -3.07
C GLY A 14 -3.08 -9.71 -2.05
N VAL A 15 -1.82 -9.91 -2.41
CA VAL A 15 -0.78 -10.42 -1.51
C VAL A 15 0.47 -9.56 -1.61
N GLN A 16 1.02 -9.20 -0.47
CA GLN A 16 2.30 -8.52 -0.34
C GLN A 16 3.27 -9.42 0.42
N PHE A 17 4.48 -9.52 -0.08
CA PHE A 17 5.56 -10.23 0.60
C PHE A 17 6.87 -9.45 0.47
N PHE A 18 7.81 -9.75 1.35
CA PHE A 18 9.13 -9.12 1.38
C PHE A 18 10.20 -10.16 1.06
N ALA A 19 11.21 -9.77 0.30
CA ALA A 19 12.41 -10.54 0.10
C ALA A 19 13.50 -10.07 1.06
N ALA A 20 14.32 -11.01 1.55
CA ALA A 20 15.53 -10.68 2.27
C ALA A 20 16.59 -10.12 1.31
N GLY A 21 17.69 -9.60 1.85
CA GLY A 21 18.84 -9.14 1.04
C GLY A 21 19.21 -7.69 1.27
N ALA A 22 18.35 -6.91 1.91
CA ALA A 22 18.68 -5.59 2.41
C ALA A 22 19.04 -5.63 3.91
N ILE A 23 19.83 -4.68 4.35
CA ILE A 23 20.15 -4.44 5.76
C ILE A 23 20.03 -2.94 6.08
N GLY A 24 20.01 -2.61 7.36
CA GLY A 24 19.83 -1.24 7.84
C GLY A 24 18.41 -0.97 8.32
N THR A 25 18.18 0.26 8.71
CA THR A 25 16.89 0.72 9.23
C THR A 25 15.95 1.04 8.07
N GLY A 26 14.74 0.49 8.06
CA GLY A 26 13.73 0.84 7.06
C GLY A 26 13.53 2.36 7.00
N HIS A 27 13.65 2.95 5.79
CA HIS A 27 13.69 4.40 5.54
C HIS A 27 14.91 5.14 6.15
N GLY A 28 15.87 4.42 6.72
CA GLY A 28 17.09 5.02 7.25
C GLY A 28 18.15 5.26 6.16
N ILE A 29 19.07 6.18 6.44
CA ILE A 29 20.21 6.47 5.56
C ILE A 29 21.18 5.28 5.45
N ASP A 30 21.12 4.36 6.40
CA ASP A 30 21.92 3.13 6.49
C ASP A 30 21.30 1.94 5.73
N TYR A 31 20.12 2.14 5.10
CA TYR A 31 19.44 1.08 4.36
C TYR A 31 20.10 0.86 3.00
N TYR A 32 20.56 -0.38 2.75
CA TYR A 32 21.14 -0.74 1.45
C TYR A 32 20.97 -2.22 1.13
N VAL A 33 21.10 -2.56 -0.16
CA VAL A 33 21.08 -3.95 -0.62
C VAL A 33 22.43 -4.58 -0.36
N LYS A 34 22.48 -5.54 0.57
CA LYS A 34 23.69 -6.31 0.90
C LYS A 34 23.85 -7.53 0.00
N ASP A 35 22.76 -8.20 -0.31
CA ASP A 35 22.73 -9.39 -1.16
C ASP A 35 21.71 -9.22 -2.29
N PRO A 36 22.15 -8.80 -3.49
CA PRO A 36 21.27 -8.63 -4.64
C PRO A 36 20.60 -9.93 -5.10
N ASN A 37 21.26 -11.08 -4.91
CA ASN A 37 20.66 -12.36 -5.28
C ASN A 37 19.47 -12.70 -4.38
N GLN A 38 19.61 -12.51 -3.07
CA GLN A 38 18.47 -12.69 -2.16
C GLN A 38 17.38 -11.69 -2.46
N MET A 39 17.70 -10.43 -2.64
CA MET A 39 16.69 -9.39 -2.83
C MET A 39 15.98 -9.50 -4.18
N CYS A 40 16.73 -9.62 -5.27
CA CYS A 40 16.17 -9.60 -6.63
C CYS A 40 15.74 -10.99 -7.09
N VAL A 41 16.64 -11.97 -7.04
CA VAL A 41 16.37 -13.31 -7.59
C VAL A 41 15.30 -14.04 -6.78
N ASN A 42 15.35 -13.99 -5.45
CA ASN A 42 14.35 -14.63 -4.63
C ASN A 42 13.00 -13.93 -4.69
N ALA A 43 12.98 -12.59 -4.84
CA ALA A 43 11.73 -11.86 -5.09
C ALA A 43 11.07 -12.29 -6.40
N VAL A 44 11.83 -12.40 -7.48
CA VAL A 44 11.32 -12.89 -8.77
C VAL A 44 10.80 -14.34 -8.65
N LYS A 45 11.57 -15.23 -8.00
CA LYS A 45 11.11 -16.61 -7.76
C LYS A 45 9.81 -16.64 -6.98
N ALA A 46 9.68 -15.85 -5.92
CA ALA A 46 8.45 -15.79 -5.12
C ALA A 46 7.26 -15.32 -5.96
N GLN A 47 7.45 -14.30 -6.81
CA GLN A 47 6.40 -13.83 -7.72
C GLN A 47 5.98 -14.93 -8.71
N LEU A 48 6.95 -15.64 -9.29
CA LEU A 48 6.67 -16.75 -10.21
C LEU A 48 5.93 -17.89 -9.52
N PHE A 49 6.30 -18.24 -8.28
CA PHE A 49 5.57 -19.25 -7.51
C PHE A 49 4.13 -18.84 -7.22
N VAL A 50 3.90 -17.59 -6.85
CA VAL A 50 2.53 -17.06 -6.64
C VAL A 50 1.75 -17.09 -7.94
N ALA A 51 2.34 -16.62 -9.05
CA ALA A 51 1.70 -16.65 -10.36
C ALA A 51 1.36 -18.08 -10.80
N ASP A 52 2.29 -19.02 -10.67
CA ASP A 52 2.04 -20.42 -11.00
C ASP A 52 0.93 -21.02 -10.11
N ALA A 53 0.97 -20.79 -8.80
CA ALA A 53 -0.05 -21.28 -7.87
C ALA A 53 -1.46 -20.73 -8.18
N LEU A 54 -1.54 -19.49 -8.65
CA LEU A 54 -2.82 -18.86 -8.99
C LEU A 54 -3.35 -19.28 -10.36
N LEU A 55 -2.44 -19.51 -11.34
CA LEU A 55 -2.82 -19.71 -12.74
C LEU A 55 -2.92 -21.19 -13.15
N ARG A 56 -2.30 -22.12 -12.41
CA ARG A 56 -2.42 -23.55 -12.71
C ARG A 56 -3.87 -24.02 -12.61
N ASP A 57 -4.17 -25.16 -13.23
CA ASP A 57 -5.48 -25.81 -13.21
C ASP A 57 -6.61 -24.84 -13.66
N ASP A 58 -6.37 -24.17 -14.78
CA ASP A 58 -7.27 -23.20 -15.36
C ASP A 58 -7.61 -22.05 -14.36
N ALA A 59 -6.62 -21.60 -13.61
CA ALA A 59 -6.72 -20.54 -12.60
C ALA A 59 -7.76 -20.80 -11.49
N ALA A 60 -7.95 -22.07 -11.13
CA ALA A 60 -8.95 -22.44 -10.13
C ALA A 60 -8.75 -21.73 -8.79
N ALA A 61 -7.49 -21.60 -8.34
CA ALA A 61 -7.17 -20.90 -7.09
C ALA A 61 -7.50 -19.41 -7.17
N ALA A 62 -7.13 -18.75 -8.26
CA ALA A 62 -7.41 -17.33 -8.45
C ALA A 62 -8.93 -17.07 -8.50
N ARG A 63 -9.69 -17.88 -9.23
CA ARG A 63 -11.15 -17.79 -9.27
C ARG A 63 -11.80 -17.97 -7.90
N LYS A 64 -11.31 -18.94 -7.11
CA LYS A 64 -11.80 -19.17 -5.76
C LYS A 64 -11.53 -17.96 -4.85
N ILE A 65 -10.32 -17.40 -4.90
CA ILE A 65 -9.95 -16.20 -4.11
C ILE A 65 -10.85 -15.03 -4.47
N ILE A 66 -11.09 -14.79 -5.77
CA ILE A 66 -11.97 -13.70 -6.22
C ILE A 66 -13.40 -13.93 -5.75
N ALA A 67 -13.91 -15.17 -5.82
CA ALA A 67 -15.27 -15.50 -5.41
C ALA A 67 -15.48 -15.37 -3.89
N ASP A 68 -14.48 -15.73 -3.10
CA ASP A 68 -14.54 -15.70 -1.63
C ASP A 68 -14.19 -14.32 -1.05
N TYR A 69 -13.56 -13.46 -1.83
CA TYR A 69 -13.10 -12.16 -1.36
C TYR A 69 -14.28 -11.25 -1.01
N LYS A 70 -14.21 -10.65 0.16
CA LYS A 70 -15.17 -9.66 0.64
C LYS A 70 -14.47 -8.31 0.76
N PRO A 71 -14.69 -7.40 -0.19
CA PRO A 71 -14.09 -6.07 -0.14
C PRO A 71 -14.58 -5.29 1.09
N GLN A 72 -13.72 -4.46 1.65
CA GLN A 72 -14.08 -3.55 2.73
C GLN A 72 -15.04 -2.46 2.22
N TYR A 73 -14.89 -2.05 0.97
CA TYR A 73 -15.76 -1.09 0.29
C TYR A 73 -16.43 -1.75 -0.92
N PRO A 74 -17.69 -1.45 -1.20
CA PRO A 74 -18.46 -2.11 -2.26
C PRO A 74 -18.01 -1.70 -3.67
N SER A 75 -17.21 -0.64 -3.79
CA SER A 75 -16.65 -0.16 -5.06
C SER A 75 -15.46 0.76 -4.81
N ILE A 76 -14.64 0.97 -5.84
CA ILE A 76 -13.56 1.97 -5.83
C ILE A 76 -14.12 3.36 -5.52
N LYS A 77 -15.27 3.71 -6.10
CA LYS A 77 -15.91 5.00 -5.81
C LYS A 77 -16.24 5.15 -4.32
N ALA A 78 -16.83 4.13 -3.69
CA ALA A 78 -17.16 4.17 -2.27
C ALA A 78 -15.91 4.30 -1.39
N TYR A 79 -14.80 3.68 -1.79
CA TYR A 79 -13.50 3.85 -1.14
C TYR A 79 -13.02 5.30 -1.26
N LEU A 80 -13.00 5.86 -2.47
CA LEU A 80 -12.54 7.23 -2.72
C LEU A 80 -13.41 8.25 -1.97
N ASP A 81 -14.74 8.09 -1.99
CA ASP A 81 -15.66 8.96 -1.25
C ASP A 81 -15.36 8.92 0.27
N ALA A 82 -15.00 7.75 0.80
CA ALA A 82 -14.66 7.61 2.23
C ALA A 82 -13.30 8.29 2.56
N ILE A 83 -12.31 8.20 1.68
CA ILE A 83 -11.02 8.87 1.85
C ILE A 83 -11.17 10.38 1.72
N ASP A 84 -11.93 10.86 0.74
CA ASP A 84 -12.20 12.28 0.56
C ASP A 84 -12.93 12.87 1.77
N ALA A 85 -13.82 12.11 2.40
CA ALA A 85 -14.50 12.53 3.63
C ALA A 85 -13.55 12.70 4.85
N LEU A 86 -12.36 12.09 4.82
CA LEU A 86 -11.31 12.27 5.83
C LEU A 86 -10.37 13.44 5.50
N THR A 87 -10.43 13.96 4.28
CA THR A 87 -9.59 15.06 3.85
C THR A 87 -10.11 16.38 4.42
N LEU A 88 -9.25 17.11 5.10
CA LEU A 88 -9.53 18.45 5.57
C LEU A 88 -8.80 19.43 4.65
N ASP A 89 -9.56 20.19 3.87
CA ASP A 89 -9.05 21.31 3.07
C ASP A 89 -9.33 22.64 3.80
N LYS A 90 -8.28 23.22 4.36
CA LYS A 90 -8.36 24.52 5.04
C LYS A 90 -7.02 25.25 4.95
N ASP A 91 -7.08 26.57 5.00
CA ASP A 91 -5.91 27.42 5.16
C ASP A 91 -5.36 27.28 6.58
N ALA A 92 -4.46 26.30 6.78
CA ALA A 92 -3.85 26.04 8.08
C ALA A 92 -2.95 27.19 8.56
N VAL A 93 -2.47 28.02 7.65
CA VAL A 93 -1.64 29.20 7.96
C VAL A 93 -2.25 30.45 7.32
N ARG A 94 -2.56 31.42 8.14
CA ARG A 94 -3.04 32.77 7.71
C ARG A 94 -2.06 33.80 8.25
N TYR A 95 -2.03 34.97 7.65
CA TYR A 95 -1.23 36.11 8.13
C TYR A 95 -2.15 37.23 8.61
N ASP A 96 -1.83 37.83 9.77
CA ASP A 96 -2.51 38.99 10.27
C ASP A 96 -2.10 40.26 9.49
N GLU A 97 -2.74 41.39 9.79
CA GLU A 97 -2.45 42.67 9.15
C GLU A 97 -1.01 43.16 9.39
N LYS A 98 -0.31 42.61 10.37
CA LYS A 98 1.08 42.93 10.71
C LYS A 98 2.08 41.95 10.11
N GLY A 99 1.60 40.95 9.36
CA GLY A 99 2.42 39.91 8.73
C GLY A 99 2.82 38.75 9.66
N ASN A 100 2.22 38.65 10.86
CA ASN A 100 2.48 37.52 11.73
C ASN A 100 1.68 36.27 11.27
N ALA A 101 2.32 35.13 11.26
CA ALA A 101 1.65 33.86 10.94
C ALA A 101 0.71 33.45 12.08
N ILE A 102 -0.54 33.18 11.73
CA ILE A 102 -1.53 32.54 12.59
C ILE A 102 -1.69 31.10 12.09
N VAL A 103 -1.33 30.13 12.93
CA VAL A 103 -1.40 28.73 12.59
C VAL A 103 -2.63 28.11 13.27
N ASP A 104 -3.52 27.53 12.47
CA ASP A 104 -4.75 26.90 12.93
C ASP A 104 -4.64 25.38 12.81
N PHE A 105 -4.41 24.71 13.94
CA PHE A 105 -4.36 23.25 14.05
C PHE A 105 -5.66 22.65 14.61
N GLN A 106 -6.67 23.46 14.88
CA GLN A 106 -7.93 22.94 15.40
C GLN A 106 -8.77 22.35 14.26
N ASN A 107 -9.23 21.12 14.49
CA ASN A 107 -10.16 20.41 13.61
C ASN A 107 -11.58 20.97 13.74
#